data_747d55ec5fb1a7ea4c8e9c92218afe86
#
_entry.id   747d55ec5fb1a7ea4c8e9c92218afe86
#
_cell.length_a   1.000
_cell.length_b   1.000
_cell.length_c   1.000
_cell.angle_alpha   90.00
_cell.angle_beta   90.00
_cell.angle_gamma   90.00
#
_symmetry.space_group_name_H-M   'P 1'
#
loop_
_entity.id
_entity.type
_entity.pdbx_description
1 polymer ?
#
loop_
_entity_poly.entity_id
_entity_poly.type
_entity_poly.pdbx_seq_one_letter_code
_entity_poly.pdbx_strand_id
1 'polypeptide(L)'
;MSPITPVPAAAARPVPAGPAMPETRPVESVQSAPGGAPSRSRTMRALVKHHAGPGLRLDAARPVPVPGPRDVLIRVRLAGICGTDRHIWEWDQWAASRIPVGIVTGHEFVGVVEEVGSAVRRVTPGQRVSAEGHITAWNDYNSRTGNAHIARDTMILGVDRDGCFAEYVVVPEENVWPLHPGIPDHVAAVLDPLGNAVHTVMAAGVSARSVLITGTGIIGLMAVTVARAAGAAQVLATDLDPRRRALALELGADEVFDPAGPGWIEQVRARTRGDGADVLLEMSGSSAAIDQGFSALRMGGTAALLGIPSRPITFDLNNHVIFKGATVLGINGRRMFETWYQMESLLLSGRLRLDPIVTHRVAMSDFARGFELMISGEGIKVVMEVS
;
A
#
# COMPACT_ATOMS: atom_id res chain seq x y z
N MET A 1 -1.97 60.85 18.71
CA MET A 1 -2.44 59.56 18.21
C MET A 1 -3.41 59.83 17.07
N SER A 2 -2.95 59.73 15.85
CA SER A 2 -3.77 59.96 14.66
C SER A 2 -4.52 58.66 14.29
N PRO A 3 -5.77 58.71 13.85
CA PRO A 3 -6.54 57.52 13.54
C PRO A 3 -6.06 56.88 12.23
N ILE A 4 -5.86 55.55 12.27
CA ILE A 4 -5.53 54.73 11.11
C ILE A 4 -6.79 54.51 10.27
N THR A 5 -6.76 55.01 9.03
CA THR A 5 -7.84 54.80 8.06
C THR A 5 -7.75 53.38 7.49
N PRO A 6 -8.83 52.61 7.39
CA PRO A 6 -8.78 51.27 6.80
C PRO A 6 -8.59 51.33 5.28
N VAL A 7 -7.69 50.48 4.77
CA VAL A 7 -7.47 50.27 3.32
C VAL A 7 -8.64 49.48 2.75
N PRO A 8 -9.27 49.92 1.64
CA PRO A 8 -10.36 49.18 1.02
C PRO A 8 -9.85 47.84 0.42
N ALA A 9 -10.62 46.75 0.65
CA ALA A 9 -10.35 45.45 0.07
C ALA A 9 -10.40 45.51 -1.46
N ALA A 10 -9.32 45.10 -2.10
CA ALA A 10 -9.27 44.98 -3.56
C ALA A 10 -10.20 43.85 -4.01
N ALA A 11 -11.11 44.19 -4.93
CA ALA A 11 -12.00 43.21 -5.57
C ALA A 11 -11.18 42.15 -6.32
N ALA A 12 -11.44 40.88 -6.05
CA ALA A 12 -10.81 39.78 -6.74
C ALA A 12 -11.15 39.81 -8.23
N ARG A 13 -10.13 39.85 -9.09
CA ARG A 13 -10.33 39.70 -10.53
C ARG A 13 -10.75 38.27 -10.85
N PRO A 14 -11.71 38.05 -11.75
CA PRO A 14 -12.07 36.72 -12.19
C PRO A 14 -10.88 36.05 -12.91
N VAL A 15 -10.60 34.80 -12.53
CA VAL A 15 -9.61 33.96 -13.20
C VAL A 15 -10.14 33.63 -14.61
N PRO A 16 -9.35 33.86 -15.69
CA PRO A 16 -9.80 33.50 -17.04
C PRO A 16 -10.01 31.98 -17.13
N ALA A 17 -11.10 31.56 -17.75
CA ALA A 17 -11.38 30.16 -18.05
C ALA A 17 -10.23 29.58 -18.91
N GLY A 18 -9.66 28.47 -18.48
CA GLY A 18 -8.66 27.76 -19.24
C GLY A 18 -9.21 27.28 -20.59
N PRO A 19 -8.32 26.98 -21.57
CA PRO A 19 -8.74 26.53 -22.89
C PRO A 19 -9.57 25.26 -22.79
N ALA A 20 -10.67 25.21 -23.56
CA ALA A 20 -11.55 24.04 -23.64
C ALA A 20 -10.76 22.80 -24.07
N MET A 21 -11.02 21.68 -23.42
CA MET A 21 -10.48 20.37 -23.81
C MET A 21 -10.90 20.05 -25.24
N PRO A 22 -9.99 19.53 -26.09
CA PRO A 22 -10.39 19.09 -27.42
C PRO A 22 -11.38 17.92 -27.33
N GLU A 23 -12.45 18.02 -28.13
CA GLU A 23 -13.45 16.97 -28.25
C GLU A 23 -12.81 15.65 -28.70
N THR A 24 -13.07 14.59 -27.96
CA THR A 24 -12.65 13.23 -28.31
C THR A 24 -13.39 12.79 -29.58
N ARG A 25 -12.64 12.61 -30.67
CA ARG A 25 -13.18 11.97 -31.89
C ARG A 25 -13.62 10.54 -31.54
N PRO A 26 -14.76 10.07 -32.07
CA PRO A 26 -15.15 8.69 -31.95
C PRO A 26 -14.10 7.77 -32.60
N VAL A 27 -13.68 6.74 -31.89
CA VAL A 27 -12.83 5.69 -32.45
C VAL A 27 -13.67 4.91 -33.46
N GLU A 28 -13.28 4.97 -34.74
CA GLU A 28 -13.89 4.16 -35.79
C GLU A 28 -13.73 2.68 -35.45
N SER A 29 -14.83 1.96 -35.49
CA SER A 29 -14.88 0.52 -35.31
C SER A 29 -14.10 -0.20 -36.41
N VAL A 30 -12.98 -0.80 -36.07
CA VAL A 30 -12.25 -1.70 -36.95
C VAL A 30 -13.12 -2.93 -37.18
N GLN A 31 -13.59 -3.11 -38.40
CA GLN A 31 -14.29 -4.32 -38.82
C GLN A 31 -13.35 -5.52 -38.74
N SER A 32 -13.71 -6.49 -37.91
CA SER A 32 -13.01 -7.77 -37.80
C SER A 32 -13.22 -8.61 -39.07
N ALA A 33 -12.12 -9.13 -39.64
CA ALA A 33 -12.12 -10.10 -40.71
C ALA A 33 -12.81 -11.42 -40.28
N PRO A 34 -13.60 -12.09 -41.13
CA PRO A 34 -14.24 -13.33 -40.79
C PRO A 34 -13.29 -14.53 -41.00
N GLY A 35 -13.20 -15.42 -40.02
CA GLY A 35 -12.69 -16.76 -40.29
C GLY A 35 -11.73 -17.34 -39.24
N GLY A 36 -12.23 -17.72 -38.10
CA GLY A 36 -11.63 -18.71 -37.21
C GLY A 36 -12.74 -19.29 -36.35
N ALA A 37 -12.89 -20.61 -36.31
CA ALA A 37 -13.84 -21.28 -35.43
C ALA A 37 -13.65 -20.74 -33.97
N PRO A 38 -14.76 -20.56 -33.20
CA PRO A 38 -14.62 -20.05 -31.83
C PRO A 38 -13.84 -21.07 -31.02
N SER A 39 -12.57 -20.78 -30.74
CA SER A 39 -11.83 -21.44 -29.69
C SER A 39 -12.67 -21.23 -28.41
N ARG A 40 -13.07 -22.29 -27.72
CA ARG A 40 -13.76 -22.20 -26.43
C ARG A 40 -12.93 -21.24 -25.58
N SER A 41 -13.46 -20.06 -25.29
CA SER A 41 -12.76 -19.07 -24.48
C SER A 41 -12.43 -19.74 -23.14
N ARG A 42 -11.14 -19.82 -22.82
CA ARG A 42 -10.65 -20.34 -21.54
C ARG A 42 -11.28 -19.51 -20.43
N THR A 43 -11.89 -20.15 -19.44
CA THR A 43 -12.48 -19.50 -18.28
C THR A 43 -11.64 -19.74 -17.04
N MET A 44 -11.79 -18.88 -16.03
CA MET A 44 -11.09 -18.91 -14.76
C MET A 44 -12.02 -18.61 -13.59
N ARG A 45 -11.63 -19.00 -12.40
CA ARG A 45 -12.25 -18.55 -11.16
C ARG A 45 -11.71 -17.16 -10.78
N ALA A 46 -12.60 -16.26 -10.31
CA ALA A 46 -12.24 -14.93 -9.87
C ALA A 46 -13.20 -14.41 -8.77
N LEU A 47 -12.69 -13.61 -7.83
CA LEU A 47 -13.51 -12.90 -6.87
C LEU A 47 -13.89 -11.52 -7.42
N VAL A 48 -15.18 -11.33 -7.60
CA VAL A 48 -15.75 -10.19 -8.32
C VAL A 48 -16.61 -9.34 -7.39
N LYS A 49 -16.50 -8.05 -7.52
CA LYS A 49 -17.45 -7.10 -6.92
C LYS A 49 -18.74 -7.10 -7.73
N HIS A 50 -19.64 -8.02 -7.45
CA HIS A 50 -20.80 -8.32 -8.31
C HIS A 50 -22.00 -7.37 -8.13
N HIS A 51 -22.03 -6.56 -7.06
CA HIS A 51 -23.07 -5.55 -6.82
C HIS A 51 -22.54 -4.40 -5.96
N ALA A 52 -23.24 -3.28 -5.99
CA ALA A 52 -22.99 -2.11 -5.13
C ALA A 52 -23.51 -2.37 -3.71
N GLY A 53 -22.71 -3.04 -2.88
CA GLY A 53 -23.07 -3.45 -1.52
C GLY A 53 -21.99 -4.36 -0.92
N PRO A 54 -22.09 -4.75 0.36
CA PRO A 54 -21.09 -5.58 1.03
C PRO A 54 -20.89 -6.96 0.38
N GLY A 55 -19.68 -7.50 0.49
CA GLY A 55 -19.29 -8.82 0.02
C GLY A 55 -18.73 -8.87 -1.39
N LEU A 56 -18.13 -10.01 -1.72
CA LEU A 56 -17.64 -10.41 -3.04
C LEU A 56 -18.33 -11.71 -3.46
N ARG A 57 -18.23 -12.07 -4.74
CA ARG A 57 -18.72 -13.34 -5.24
C ARG A 57 -17.61 -14.06 -6.02
N LEU A 58 -17.48 -15.36 -5.79
CA LEU A 58 -16.67 -16.23 -6.62
C LEU A 58 -17.41 -16.49 -7.95
N ASP A 59 -16.85 -15.96 -9.03
CA ASP A 59 -17.28 -16.27 -10.40
C ASP A 59 -16.42 -17.43 -10.92
N ALA A 60 -17.04 -18.54 -11.22
CA ALA A 60 -16.36 -19.77 -11.67
C ALA A 60 -16.12 -19.80 -13.20
N ALA A 61 -16.64 -18.84 -13.94
CA ALA A 61 -16.62 -18.83 -15.40
C ALA A 61 -16.19 -17.48 -16.01
N ARG A 62 -15.40 -16.69 -15.27
CA ARG A 62 -14.83 -15.44 -15.79
C ARG A 62 -13.93 -15.75 -16.99
N PRO A 63 -14.05 -15.06 -18.12
CA PRO A 63 -13.11 -15.23 -19.22
C PRO A 63 -11.67 -14.93 -18.77
N VAL A 64 -10.70 -15.78 -19.17
CA VAL A 64 -9.28 -15.48 -18.98
C VAL A 64 -8.94 -14.26 -19.84
N PRO A 65 -8.32 -13.21 -19.28
CA PRO A 65 -7.99 -12.02 -20.04
C PRO A 65 -6.89 -12.31 -21.08
N VAL A 66 -6.97 -11.64 -22.22
CA VAL A 66 -5.98 -11.76 -23.29
C VAL A 66 -4.96 -10.62 -23.12
N PRO A 67 -3.66 -10.90 -23.01
CA PRO A 67 -2.63 -9.86 -22.89
C PRO A 67 -2.51 -9.06 -24.18
N GLY A 68 -2.46 -7.72 -24.05
CA GLY A 68 -2.07 -6.84 -25.15
C GLY A 68 -0.60 -6.98 -25.52
N PRO A 69 -0.12 -6.28 -26.57
CA PRO A 69 1.26 -6.44 -27.06
C PRO A 69 2.35 -6.20 -26.00
N ARG A 70 2.11 -5.35 -25.00
CA ARG A 70 3.06 -5.02 -23.92
C ARG A 70 2.64 -5.57 -22.56
N ASP A 71 1.65 -6.43 -22.52
CA ASP A 71 1.12 -7.00 -21.30
C ASP A 71 1.66 -8.41 -21.06
N VAL A 72 1.61 -8.82 -19.80
CA VAL A 72 2.00 -10.14 -19.33
C VAL A 72 0.79 -10.78 -18.67
N LEU A 73 0.39 -11.96 -19.11
CA LEU A 73 -0.57 -12.81 -18.42
C LEU A 73 0.15 -13.64 -17.37
N ILE A 74 -0.27 -13.51 -16.13
CA ILE A 74 0.34 -14.17 -14.99
C ILE A 74 -0.67 -15.12 -14.37
N ARG A 75 -0.28 -16.38 -14.19
CA ARG A 75 -1.04 -17.35 -13.40
C ARG A 75 -0.72 -17.13 -11.93
N VAL A 76 -1.73 -16.71 -11.17
CA VAL A 76 -1.60 -16.37 -9.75
C VAL A 76 -1.51 -17.64 -8.91
N ARG A 77 -0.57 -17.68 -7.95
CA ARG A 77 -0.41 -18.78 -6.99
C ARG A 77 -0.95 -18.41 -5.62
N LEU A 78 -0.47 -17.31 -5.06
CA LEU A 78 -0.92 -16.77 -3.79
C LEU A 78 -1.30 -15.30 -3.96
N ALA A 79 -2.34 -14.86 -3.24
CA ALA A 79 -2.76 -13.47 -3.17
C ALA A 79 -2.98 -13.03 -1.73
N GLY A 80 -2.48 -11.85 -1.35
CA GLY A 80 -2.63 -11.28 -0.01
C GLY A 80 -3.92 -10.49 0.12
N ILE A 81 -4.65 -10.64 1.23
CA ILE A 81 -5.79 -9.78 1.56
C ILE A 81 -5.27 -8.52 2.26
N CYS A 82 -5.67 -7.34 1.74
CA CYS A 82 -5.24 -6.01 2.20
C CYS A 82 -6.37 -5.25 2.92
N GLY A 83 -6.01 -4.20 3.66
CA GLY A 83 -6.99 -3.27 4.23
C GLY A 83 -7.89 -2.60 3.18
N THR A 84 -7.37 -2.32 1.99
CA THR A 84 -8.15 -1.83 0.85
C THR A 84 -9.25 -2.82 0.44
N ASP A 85 -8.96 -4.12 0.46
CA ASP A 85 -9.94 -5.15 0.14
C ASP A 85 -11.05 -5.22 1.21
N ARG A 86 -10.73 -4.89 2.47
CA ARG A 86 -11.74 -4.74 3.53
C ARG A 86 -12.73 -3.63 3.22
N HIS A 87 -12.25 -2.45 2.81
CA HIS A 87 -13.12 -1.34 2.40
C HIS A 87 -14.04 -1.76 1.24
N ILE A 88 -13.52 -2.50 0.27
CA ILE A 88 -14.32 -3.05 -0.84
C ILE A 88 -15.32 -4.10 -0.35
N TRP A 89 -14.91 -4.97 0.58
CA TRP A 89 -15.78 -5.97 1.18
C TRP A 89 -16.93 -5.36 1.98
N GLU A 90 -16.63 -4.39 2.86
CA GLU A 90 -17.61 -3.69 3.68
C GLU A 90 -18.45 -2.69 2.89
N TRP A 91 -18.00 -2.31 1.69
CA TRP A 91 -18.65 -1.33 0.81
C TRP A 91 -18.84 0.03 1.47
N ASP A 92 -17.82 0.55 2.10
CA ASP A 92 -17.85 1.86 2.73
C ASP A 92 -17.97 3.01 1.72
N GLN A 93 -18.00 4.23 2.20
CA GLN A 93 -18.18 5.43 1.37
C GLN A 93 -17.06 5.57 0.32
N TRP A 94 -15.82 5.22 0.65
CA TRP A 94 -14.72 5.25 -0.30
C TRP A 94 -14.91 4.21 -1.41
N ALA A 95 -15.19 2.97 -1.04
CA ALA A 95 -15.43 1.91 -2.01
C ALA A 95 -16.64 2.23 -2.90
N ALA A 96 -17.73 2.71 -2.33
CA ALA A 96 -18.95 3.09 -3.06
C ALA A 96 -18.71 4.24 -4.07
N SER A 97 -17.74 5.12 -3.80
CA SER A 97 -17.41 6.25 -4.69
C SER A 97 -16.43 5.90 -5.81
N ARG A 98 -15.69 4.76 -5.70
CA ARG A 98 -14.56 4.48 -6.59
C ARG A 98 -14.61 3.13 -7.29
N ILE A 99 -15.12 2.08 -6.61
CA ILE A 99 -15.01 0.71 -7.12
C ILE A 99 -16.10 0.41 -8.14
N PRO A 100 -15.73 0.06 -9.40
CA PRO A 100 -16.73 -0.33 -10.39
C PRO A 100 -17.31 -1.72 -10.09
N VAL A 101 -18.64 -1.84 -10.22
CA VAL A 101 -19.29 -3.16 -10.15
C VAL A 101 -18.84 -4.01 -11.34
N GLY A 102 -18.53 -5.28 -11.07
CA GLY A 102 -18.04 -6.23 -12.07
C GLY A 102 -16.52 -6.41 -12.10
N ILE A 103 -15.76 -5.59 -11.34
CA ILE A 103 -14.31 -5.69 -11.26
C ILE A 103 -13.86 -6.94 -10.47
N VAL A 104 -12.76 -7.54 -10.90
CA VAL A 104 -11.99 -8.50 -10.08
C VAL A 104 -11.13 -7.72 -9.11
N THR A 105 -11.19 -8.03 -7.83
CA THR A 105 -10.45 -7.32 -6.77
C THR A 105 -9.05 -7.92 -6.52
N GLY A 106 -8.28 -7.35 -5.56
CA GLY A 106 -6.96 -7.82 -5.15
C GLY A 106 -5.79 -7.21 -5.93
N HIS A 107 -4.69 -6.92 -5.21
CA HIS A 107 -3.52 -6.23 -5.77
C HIS A 107 -2.18 -6.73 -5.22
N GLU A 108 -2.19 -7.67 -4.30
CA GLU A 108 -1.01 -8.27 -3.69
C GLU A 108 -0.91 -9.73 -4.11
N PHE A 109 0.15 -10.13 -4.83
CA PHE A 109 0.22 -11.50 -5.31
C PHE A 109 1.64 -11.96 -5.67
N VAL A 110 1.77 -13.27 -5.81
CA VAL A 110 2.87 -13.95 -6.50
C VAL A 110 2.28 -14.92 -7.51
N GLY A 111 2.95 -15.04 -8.65
CA GLY A 111 2.52 -15.95 -9.72
C GLY A 111 3.66 -16.35 -10.64
N VAL A 112 3.27 -16.97 -11.73
CA VAL A 112 4.17 -17.42 -12.80
C VAL A 112 3.68 -16.84 -14.11
N VAL A 113 4.58 -16.30 -14.92
CA VAL A 113 4.28 -15.82 -16.27
C VAL A 113 3.72 -16.97 -17.10
N GLU A 114 2.49 -16.83 -17.57
CA GLU A 114 1.80 -17.82 -18.42
C GLU A 114 2.01 -17.50 -19.89
N GLU A 115 1.75 -16.23 -20.28
CA GLU A 115 1.85 -15.75 -21.64
C GLU A 115 2.36 -14.31 -21.67
N VAL A 116 3.03 -13.93 -22.74
CA VAL A 116 3.55 -12.57 -22.93
C VAL A 116 3.10 -11.99 -24.26
N GLY A 117 2.79 -10.69 -24.27
CA GLY A 117 2.48 -9.96 -25.49
C GLY A 117 3.69 -9.86 -26.42
N SER A 118 3.43 -9.63 -27.70
CA SER A 118 4.43 -9.68 -28.79
C SER A 118 5.58 -8.64 -28.63
N ALA A 119 5.37 -7.58 -27.89
CA ALA A 119 6.36 -6.53 -27.65
C ALA A 119 7.08 -6.66 -26.27
N VAL A 120 6.69 -7.62 -25.43
CA VAL A 120 7.34 -7.89 -24.13
C VAL A 120 8.79 -8.37 -24.31
N ARG A 121 9.71 -7.88 -23.49
CA ARG A 121 11.15 -8.19 -23.57
C ARG A 121 11.80 -8.54 -22.23
N ARG A 122 11.18 -8.16 -21.09
CA ARG A 122 11.80 -8.24 -19.76
C ARG A 122 11.56 -9.56 -19.05
N VAL A 123 10.51 -10.28 -19.42
CA VAL A 123 10.11 -11.55 -18.80
C VAL A 123 9.74 -12.58 -19.86
N THR A 124 9.80 -13.87 -19.46
CA THR A 124 9.43 -15.00 -20.32
C THR A 124 8.48 -15.96 -19.60
N PRO A 125 7.65 -16.73 -20.32
CA PRO A 125 6.81 -17.77 -19.74
C PRO A 125 7.59 -18.70 -18.81
N GLY A 126 6.98 -19.08 -17.68
CA GLY A 126 7.58 -19.91 -16.64
C GLY A 126 8.36 -19.13 -15.56
N GLN A 127 8.68 -17.86 -15.75
CA GLN A 127 9.31 -17.05 -14.71
C GLN A 127 8.36 -16.76 -13.55
N ARG A 128 8.89 -16.84 -12.33
CA ARG A 128 8.21 -16.47 -11.11
C ARG A 128 8.27 -14.97 -10.90
N VAL A 129 7.11 -14.34 -10.67
CA VAL A 129 6.96 -12.89 -10.63
C VAL A 129 5.98 -12.43 -9.55
N SER A 130 6.14 -11.18 -9.11
CA SER A 130 5.11 -10.35 -8.51
C SER A 130 4.91 -9.12 -9.41
N ALA A 131 4.16 -8.12 -8.99
CA ALA A 131 4.03 -6.88 -9.75
C ALA A 131 3.76 -5.67 -8.86
N GLU A 132 4.18 -4.50 -9.34
CA GLU A 132 3.77 -3.21 -8.81
C GLU A 132 2.31 -2.94 -9.18
N GLY A 133 1.46 -2.76 -8.16
CA GLY A 133 0.02 -2.55 -8.33
C GLY A 133 -0.38 -1.17 -8.86
N HIS A 134 0.52 -0.17 -8.79
CA HIS A 134 0.28 1.17 -9.35
C HIS A 134 0.74 1.22 -10.79
N ILE A 135 -0.19 1.49 -11.71
CA ILE A 135 0.06 1.51 -13.15
C ILE A 135 -0.15 2.94 -13.65
N THR A 136 0.86 3.53 -14.30
CA THR A 136 0.83 4.90 -14.81
C THR A 136 1.26 4.99 -16.28
N ALA A 137 0.82 6.01 -16.99
CA ALA A 137 1.19 6.25 -18.39
C ALA A 137 2.57 6.91 -18.57
N TRP A 138 3.30 7.24 -17.50
CA TRP A 138 4.64 7.85 -17.50
C TRP A 138 4.74 9.18 -18.26
N ASN A 139 3.68 9.97 -18.31
CA ASN A 139 3.56 11.17 -19.13
C ASN A 139 3.40 12.48 -18.34
N ASP A 140 3.29 12.42 -17.00
CA ASP A 140 3.15 13.59 -16.14
C ASP A 140 4.46 13.97 -15.43
N TYR A 141 4.45 15.10 -14.72
CA TYR A 141 5.61 15.62 -13.98
C TYR A 141 6.13 14.58 -12.96
N ASN A 142 5.25 14.02 -12.14
CA ASN A 142 5.64 13.12 -11.06
C ASN A 142 6.28 11.82 -11.59
N SER A 143 5.64 11.18 -12.58
CA SER A 143 6.17 9.95 -13.17
C SER A 143 7.52 10.18 -13.85
N ARG A 144 7.72 11.32 -14.52
CA ARG A 144 8.97 11.66 -15.22
C ARG A 144 10.10 12.12 -14.30
N THR A 145 9.80 12.49 -13.05
CA THR A 145 10.81 12.92 -12.04
C THR A 145 11.06 11.91 -10.95
N GLY A 146 10.69 10.62 -11.16
CA GLY A 146 10.96 9.52 -10.22
C GLY A 146 9.92 9.35 -9.11
N ASN A 147 8.76 10.02 -9.22
CA ASN A 147 7.67 9.92 -8.27
C ASN A 147 6.41 9.29 -8.92
N ALA A 148 6.60 8.25 -9.70
CA ALA A 148 5.54 7.60 -10.48
C ALA A 148 4.38 7.07 -9.62
N HIS A 149 4.63 6.71 -8.37
CA HIS A 149 3.62 6.25 -7.41
C HIS A 149 2.56 7.32 -7.06
N ILE A 150 2.83 8.59 -7.33
CA ILE A 150 1.90 9.72 -7.16
C ILE A 150 1.60 10.42 -8.49
N ALA A 151 1.72 9.72 -9.61
CA ALA A 151 1.34 10.24 -10.91
C ALA A 151 -0.18 10.49 -10.97
N ARG A 152 -0.55 11.50 -11.77
CA ARG A 152 -1.96 11.95 -11.85
C ARG A 152 -2.90 10.88 -12.38
N ASP A 153 -2.43 10.05 -13.29
CA ASP A 153 -3.17 9.02 -14.00
C ASP A 153 -2.95 7.61 -13.45
N THR A 154 -2.46 7.50 -12.22
CA THR A 154 -2.22 6.21 -11.59
C THR A 154 -3.52 5.42 -11.45
N MET A 155 -3.55 4.24 -12.05
CA MET A 155 -4.57 3.21 -11.85
C MET A 155 -4.04 2.14 -10.91
N ILE A 156 -4.89 1.65 -10.01
CA ILE A 156 -4.52 0.63 -9.04
C ILE A 156 -5.15 -0.70 -9.45
N LEU A 157 -4.32 -1.75 -9.50
CA LEU A 157 -4.75 -3.12 -9.75
C LEU A 157 -5.79 -3.54 -8.69
N GLY A 158 -6.90 -4.16 -9.09
CA GLY A 158 -7.97 -4.57 -8.17
C GLY A 158 -8.86 -3.44 -7.64
N VAL A 159 -8.62 -2.20 -8.06
CA VAL A 159 -9.37 -0.99 -7.69
C VAL A 159 -9.93 -0.27 -8.92
N ASP A 160 -9.06 0.08 -9.87
CA ASP A 160 -9.41 0.81 -11.08
C ASP A 160 -9.40 -0.08 -12.33
N ARG A 161 -8.83 -1.27 -12.22
CA ARG A 161 -8.81 -2.33 -13.24
C ARG A 161 -8.80 -3.70 -12.58
N ASP A 162 -9.15 -4.76 -13.33
CA ASP A 162 -9.20 -6.14 -12.83
C ASP A 162 -7.90 -6.54 -12.13
N GLY A 163 -8.03 -7.13 -10.94
CA GLY A 163 -6.97 -7.47 -10.01
C GLY A 163 -6.61 -8.95 -9.98
N CYS A 164 -5.92 -9.34 -8.90
CA CYS A 164 -5.25 -10.63 -8.76
C CYS A 164 -6.03 -11.67 -7.93
N PHE A 165 -7.22 -11.38 -7.43
CA PHE A 165 -8.06 -12.41 -6.81
C PHE A 165 -8.74 -13.26 -7.89
N ALA A 166 -7.91 -13.82 -8.77
CA ALA A 166 -8.29 -14.66 -9.89
C ALA A 166 -7.15 -15.60 -10.27
N GLU A 167 -7.46 -16.70 -10.97
CA GLU A 167 -6.43 -17.64 -11.42
C GLU A 167 -5.44 -17.00 -12.39
N TYR A 168 -5.85 -15.95 -13.11
CA TYR A 168 -5.00 -15.19 -14.02
C TYR A 168 -5.23 -13.69 -13.87
N VAL A 169 -4.14 -12.92 -14.03
CA VAL A 169 -4.15 -11.46 -14.06
C VAL A 169 -3.28 -10.95 -15.20
N VAL A 170 -3.68 -9.85 -15.83
CA VAL A 170 -2.88 -9.17 -16.85
C VAL A 170 -2.29 -7.88 -16.28
N VAL A 171 -0.97 -7.71 -16.41
CA VAL A 171 -0.23 -6.55 -15.93
C VAL A 171 0.68 -6.03 -17.05
N PRO A 172 0.89 -4.71 -17.21
CA PRO A 172 1.90 -4.19 -18.11
C PRO A 172 3.31 -4.70 -17.76
N GLU A 173 4.14 -4.95 -18.76
CA GLU A 173 5.52 -5.43 -18.58
C GLU A 173 6.33 -4.58 -17.60
N GLU A 174 6.14 -3.27 -17.64
CA GLU A 174 6.84 -2.31 -16.78
C GLU A 174 6.58 -2.54 -15.29
N ASN A 175 5.41 -3.07 -14.96
CA ASN A 175 4.98 -3.33 -13.59
C ASN A 175 5.39 -4.70 -13.07
N VAL A 176 5.77 -5.64 -13.97
CA VAL A 176 6.14 -7.00 -13.58
C VAL A 176 7.52 -7.01 -12.92
N TRP A 177 7.60 -7.67 -11.76
CA TRP A 177 8.83 -7.84 -11.00
C TRP A 177 9.27 -9.31 -10.97
N PRO A 178 10.34 -9.68 -11.70
CA PRO A 178 10.94 -11.01 -11.60
C PRO A 178 11.47 -11.27 -10.20
N LEU A 179 11.14 -12.41 -9.62
CA LEU A 179 11.49 -12.74 -8.24
C LEU A 179 12.76 -13.57 -8.16
N HIS A 180 13.67 -13.19 -7.27
CA HIS A 180 14.84 -14.00 -6.95
C HIS A 180 14.40 -15.36 -6.33
N PRO A 181 15.05 -16.50 -6.70
CA PRO A 181 14.67 -17.82 -6.18
C PRO A 181 14.68 -17.94 -4.65
N GLY A 182 15.52 -17.17 -3.96
CA GLY A 182 15.64 -17.15 -2.50
C GLY A 182 14.47 -16.48 -1.77
N ILE A 183 13.50 -15.85 -2.46
CA ILE A 183 12.34 -15.23 -1.84
C ILE A 183 11.17 -16.23 -1.88
N PRO A 184 10.66 -16.71 -0.72
CA PRO A 184 9.54 -17.66 -0.67
C PRO A 184 8.22 -17.02 -1.18
N ASP A 185 7.31 -17.85 -1.71
CA ASP A 185 6.05 -17.36 -2.29
C ASP A 185 5.18 -16.58 -1.28
N HIS A 186 5.10 -17.03 -0.02
CA HIS A 186 4.30 -16.33 1.00
C HIS A 186 4.85 -14.95 1.34
N VAL A 187 6.16 -14.74 1.22
CA VAL A 187 6.81 -13.43 1.33
C VAL A 187 6.58 -12.62 0.05
N ALA A 188 6.73 -13.25 -1.11
CA ALA A 188 6.52 -12.59 -2.40
C ALA A 188 5.07 -12.09 -2.60
N ALA A 189 4.08 -12.78 -2.02
CA ALA A 189 2.68 -12.38 -2.05
C ALA A 189 2.37 -11.13 -1.22
N VAL A 190 3.30 -10.65 -0.37
CA VAL A 190 3.10 -9.50 0.53
C VAL A 190 4.13 -8.39 0.31
N LEU A 191 4.78 -8.36 -0.86
CA LEU A 191 5.73 -7.30 -1.21
C LEU A 191 5.07 -5.92 -1.33
N ASP A 192 3.79 -5.87 -1.66
CA ASP A 192 3.03 -4.62 -1.71
C ASP A 192 3.06 -3.86 -0.37
N PRO A 193 2.53 -4.39 0.74
CA PRO A 193 2.61 -3.72 2.05
C PRO A 193 4.04 -3.59 2.58
N LEU A 194 4.93 -4.53 2.26
CA LEU A 194 6.35 -4.40 2.61
C LEU A 194 6.97 -3.16 1.96
N GLY A 195 6.66 -2.91 0.70
CA GLY A 195 7.15 -1.72 0.00
C GLY A 195 6.70 -0.41 0.65
N ASN A 196 5.48 -0.36 1.19
CA ASN A 196 5.00 0.79 1.95
C ASN A 196 5.80 1.01 3.24
N ALA A 197 6.12 -0.07 3.96
CA ALA A 197 6.97 -0.02 5.14
C ALA A 197 8.40 0.43 4.79
N VAL A 198 8.99 -0.13 3.73
CA VAL A 198 10.33 0.26 3.24
C VAL A 198 10.36 1.72 2.85
N HIS A 199 9.38 2.21 2.06
CA HIS A 199 9.30 3.62 1.69
C HIS A 199 9.29 4.52 2.92
N THR A 200 8.42 4.23 3.89
CA THR A 200 8.27 5.04 5.10
C THR A 200 9.55 5.09 5.93
N VAL A 201 10.16 3.93 6.17
CA VAL A 201 11.38 3.81 6.98
C VAL A 201 12.56 4.50 6.30
N MET A 202 12.76 4.27 4.99
CA MET A 202 13.88 4.86 4.25
C MET A 202 13.73 6.38 4.09
N ALA A 203 12.54 6.88 3.82
CA ALA A 203 12.28 8.32 3.73
C ALA A 203 12.52 9.04 5.05
N ALA A 204 12.20 8.40 6.18
CA ALA A 204 12.40 8.96 7.52
C ALA A 204 13.86 8.99 7.98
N GLY A 205 14.75 8.18 7.36
CA GLY A 205 16.17 8.16 7.69
C GLY A 205 16.48 7.64 9.10
N VAL A 206 16.15 6.39 9.40
CA VAL A 206 16.16 5.80 10.74
C VAL A 206 17.53 5.36 11.27
N SER A 207 18.56 5.29 10.41
CA SER A 207 19.86 4.76 10.77
C SER A 207 20.49 5.52 11.94
N ALA A 208 20.97 4.80 12.96
CA ALA A 208 21.55 5.30 14.21
C ALA A 208 20.61 6.18 15.05
N ARG A 209 19.29 6.12 14.83
CA ARG A 209 18.26 6.91 15.51
C ARG A 209 17.33 6.04 16.36
N SER A 210 16.70 6.68 17.36
CA SER A 210 15.54 6.12 18.06
C SER A 210 14.28 6.32 17.23
N VAL A 211 13.51 5.23 17.03
CA VAL A 211 12.31 5.21 16.22
C VAL A 211 11.11 4.83 17.07
N LEU A 212 10.04 5.61 16.99
CA LEU A 212 8.73 5.30 17.55
C LEU A 212 7.77 4.94 16.41
N ILE A 213 7.16 3.77 16.47
CA ILE A 213 6.15 3.32 15.50
C ILE A 213 4.79 3.32 16.18
N THR A 214 3.86 4.15 15.72
CA THR A 214 2.49 4.18 16.24
C THR A 214 1.55 3.35 15.35
N GLY A 215 0.98 2.29 15.93
CA GLY A 215 0.18 1.28 15.24
C GLY A 215 1.03 0.16 14.64
N THR A 216 0.92 -1.04 15.22
CA THR A 216 1.57 -2.27 14.75
C THR A 216 0.57 -3.17 14.01
N GLY A 217 -0.22 -2.58 13.10
CA GLY A 217 -0.88 -3.32 12.04
C GLY A 217 0.15 -3.95 11.09
N ILE A 218 -0.28 -4.55 9.98
CA ILE A 218 0.62 -5.24 9.04
C ILE A 218 1.82 -4.39 8.63
N ILE A 219 1.58 -3.15 8.19
CA ILE A 219 2.66 -2.27 7.71
C ILE A 219 3.54 -1.83 8.88
N GLY A 220 2.96 -1.56 10.06
CA GLY A 220 3.74 -1.20 11.26
C GLY A 220 4.63 -2.35 11.74
N LEU A 221 4.16 -3.60 11.74
CA LEU A 221 4.98 -4.78 12.03
C LEU A 221 6.12 -4.95 11.02
N MET A 222 5.83 -4.75 9.73
CA MET A 222 6.87 -4.74 8.69
C MET A 222 7.87 -3.59 8.91
N ALA A 223 7.39 -2.40 9.32
CA ALA A 223 8.25 -1.27 9.62
C ALA A 223 9.19 -1.53 10.81
N VAL A 224 8.78 -2.32 11.81
CA VAL A 224 9.67 -2.75 12.92
C VAL A 224 10.88 -3.49 12.38
N THR A 225 10.66 -4.54 11.58
CA THR A 225 11.79 -5.35 11.05
C THR A 225 12.61 -4.57 10.01
N VAL A 226 11.96 -3.72 9.20
CA VAL A 226 12.68 -2.86 8.24
C VAL A 226 13.52 -1.81 8.96
N ALA A 227 13.01 -1.16 10.02
CA ALA A 227 13.77 -0.19 10.81
C ALA A 227 15.01 -0.82 11.44
N ARG A 228 14.89 -2.04 11.97
CA ARG A 228 16.04 -2.82 12.47
C ARG A 228 17.05 -3.10 11.37
N ALA A 229 16.60 -3.61 10.24
CA ALA A 229 17.46 -3.93 9.10
C ALA A 229 18.16 -2.68 8.53
N ALA A 230 17.50 -1.51 8.60
CA ALA A 230 18.03 -0.22 8.19
C ALA A 230 18.96 0.43 9.22
N GLY A 231 19.22 -0.22 10.37
CA GLY A 231 20.17 0.22 11.36
C GLY A 231 19.64 1.24 12.38
N ALA A 232 18.33 1.22 12.70
CA ALA A 232 17.79 1.98 13.82
C ALA A 232 18.50 1.58 15.13
N ALA A 233 18.94 2.56 15.93
CA ALA A 233 19.59 2.32 17.19
C ALA A 233 18.62 1.77 18.24
N GLN A 234 17.37 2.20 18.17
CA GLN A 234 16.28 1.77 19.04
C GLN A 234 14.97 1.78 18.27
N VAL A 235 14.13 0.74 18.47
CA VAL A 235 12.78 0.65 17.90
C VAL A 235 11.76 0.47 19.01
N LEU A 236 10.93 1.47 19.19
CA LEU A 236 9.82 1.52 20.13
C LEU A 236 8.52 1.43 19.36
N ALA A 237 7.49 0.76 19.89
CA ALA A 237 6.22 0.64 19.17
C ALA A 237 5.01 0.74 20.09
N THR A 238 3.85 1.17 19.54
CA THR A 238 2.59 1.20 20.27
C THR A 238 1.48 0.51 19.48
N ASP A 239 0.61 -0.22 20.17
CA ASP A 239 -0.66 -0.73 19.63
C ASP A 239 -1.63 -1.01 20.77
N LEU A 240 -2.93 -0.92 20.51
CA LEU A 240 -3.98 -1.30 21.47
C LEU A 240 -4.06 -2.82 21.66
N ASP A 241 -3.77 -3.61 20.61
CA ASP A 241 -3.83 -5.07 20.65
C ASP A 241 -2.57 -5.68 21.28
N PRO A 242 -2.68 -6.37 22.42
CA PRO A 242 -1.53 -7.00 23.10
C PRO A 242 -0.85 -8.09 22.25
N ARG A 243 -1.58 -8.76 21.33
CA ARG A 243 -1.00 -9.77 20.43
C ARG A 243 -0.07 -9.10 19.40
N ARG A 244 -0.47 -7.94 18.87
CA ARG A 244 0.36 -7.15 17.94
C ARG A 244 1.58 -6.59 18.65
N ARG A 245 1.43 -6.12 19.90
CA ARG A 245 2.58 -5.70 20.71
C ARG A 245 3.58 -6.85 20.92
N ALA A 246 3.09 -8.05 21.25
CA ALA A 246 3.95 -9.23 21.42
C ALA A 246 4.69 -9.58 20.13
N LEU A 247 4.00 -9.56 18.98
CA LEU A 247 4.61 -9.81 17.67
C LEU A 247 5.63 -8.72 17.29
N ALA A 248 5.38 -7.47 17.65
CA ALA A 248 6.35 -6.39 17.40
C ALA A 248 7.68 -6.63 18.17
N LEU A 249 7.63 -7.14 19.41
CA LEU A 249 8.82 -7.56 20.15
C LEU A 249 9.55 -8.71 19.46
N GLU A 250 8.82 -9.74 19.01
CA GLU A 250 9.38 -10.87 18.27
C GLU A 250 10.09 -10.42 16.98
N LEU A 251 9.52 -9.41 16.29
CA LEU A 251 10.06 -8.85 15.05
C LEU A 251 11.20 -7.86 15.26
N GLY A 252 11.54 -7.54 16.52
CA GLY A 252 12.71 -6.75 16.86
C GLY A 252 12.45 -5.37 17.43
N ALA A 253 11.24 -5.03 17.88
CA ALA A 253 11.06 -3.86 18.74
C ALA A 253 11.77 -4.07 20.07
N ASP A 254 12.42 -3.03 20.60
CA ASP A 254 13.07 -3.09 21.90
C ASP A 254 12.06 -3.02 23.04
N GLU A 255 11.00 -2.26 22.85
CA GLU A 255 9.95 -2.08 23.83
C GLU A 255 8.63 -1.70 23.13
N VAL A 256 7.52 -2.12 23.72
CA VAL A 256 6.18 -1.83 23.22
C VAL A 256 5.30 -1.26 24.32
N PHE A 257 4.38 -0.36 23.95
CA PHE A 257 3.53 0.32 24.90
C PHE A 257 2.06 0.17 24.53
N ASP A 258 1.20 0.14 25.54
CA ASP A 258 -0.25 0.32 25.36
C ASP A 258 -0.56 1.82 25.33
N PRO A 259 -0.99 2.38 24.19
CA PRO A 259 -1.27 3.82 24.09
C PRO A 259 -2.52 4.25 24.88
N ALA A 260 -3.36 3.31 25.35
CA ALA A 260 -4.46 3.59 26.26
C ALA A 260 -4.02 3.67 27.72
N GLY A 261 -2.83 3.13 28.06
CA GLY A 261 -2.26 3.18 29.41
C GLY A 261 -1.66 4.56 29.73
N PRO A 262 -1.59 4.93 31.02
CA PRO A 262 -0.97 6.18 31.42
C PRO A 262 0.55 6.12 31.33
N GLY A 263 1.19 7.26 31.08
CA GLY A 263 2.64 7.45 31.25
C GLY A 263 3.54 6.82 30.19
N TRP A 264 3.01 6.28 29.09
CA TRP A 264 3.82 5.66 28.05
C TRP A 264 4.70 6.68 27.29
N ILE A 265 4.21 7.93 27.11
CA ILE A 265 4.98 8.99 26.46
C ILE A 265 6.21 9.33 27.31
N GLU A 266 6.05 9.43 28.63
CA GLU A 266 7.12 9.66 29.60
C GLU A 266 8.12 8.48 29.58
N GLN A 267 7.64 7.27 29.41
CA GLN A 267 8.51 6.08 29.26
C GLN A 267 9.32 6.17 27.96
N VAL A 268 8.71 6.54 26.82
CA VAL A 268 9.45 6.80 25.57
C VAL A 268 10.52 7.86 25.81
N ARG A 269 10.19 8.99 26.46
CA ARG A 269 11.18 10.03 26.78
C ARG A 269 12.30 9.49 27.66
N ALA A 270 11.98 8.73 28.70
CA ALA A 270 13.00 8.14 29.57
C ALA A 270 13.96 7.20 28.81
N ARG A 271 13.49 6.50 27.80
CA ARG A 271 14.31 5.64 26.92
C ARG A 271 15.14 6.44 25.91
N THR A 272 14.78 7.70 25.65
CA THR A 272 15.40 8.58 24.66
C THR A 272 16.03 9.81 25.28
N ARG A 273 16.71 9.64 26.42
CA ARG A 273 17.46 10.64 27.16
C ARG A 273 16.65 11.84 27.67
N GLY A 274 15.32 11.70 27.75
CA GLY A 274 14.40 12.75 28.17
C GLY A 274 13.81 13.57 27.03
N ASP A 275 14.40 13.52 25.83
CA ASP A 275 14.02 14.39 24.71
C ASP A 275 12.81 13.89 23.92
N GLY A 276 12.63 12.58 23.80
CA GLY A 276 11.67 11.90 22.92
C GLY A 276 12.35 11.20 21.73
N ALA A 277 11.57 10.50 20.92
CA ALA A 277 12.08 9.74 19.78
C ALA A 277 12.63 10.67 18.68
N ASP A 278 13.70 10.25 18.01
CA ASP A 278 14.25 10.97 16.84
C ASP A 278 13.32 10.92 15.64
N VAL A 279 12.64 9.79 15.46
CA VAL A 279 11.77 9.51 14.30
C VAL A 279 10.45 8.94 14.79
N LEU A 280 9.36 9.48 14.26
CA LEU A 280 8.01 8.93 14.37
C LEU A 280 7.63 8.30 13.01
N LEU A 281 7.24 7.02 13.01
CA LEU A 281 6.59 6.36 11.89
C LEU A 281 5.13 6.15 12.26
N GLU A 282 4.25 6.98 11.72
CA GLU A 282 2.82 6.91 12.01
C GLU A 282 2.13 5.98 11.01
N MET A 283 1.67 4.80 11.50
CA MET A 283 1.15 3.71 10.69
C MET A 283 -0.32 3.41 10.95
N SER A 284 -0.96 4.09 11.92
CA SER A 284 -2.30 3.74 12.38
C SER A 284 -3.41 4.55 11.71
N GLY A 285 -3.15 5.81 11.33
CA GLY A 285 -4.17 6.77 10.91
C GLY A 285 -5.14 7.19 12.02
N SER A 286 -4.88 6.80 13.28
CA SER A 286 -5.70 7.21 14.42
C SER A 286 -5.35 8.63 14.85
N SER A 287 -6.37 9.49 14.99
CA SER A 287 -6.18 10.87 15.47
C SER A 287 -5.44 10.91 16.82
N ALA A 288 -5.78 10.02 17.75
CA ALA A 288 -5.12 9.93 19.05
C ALA A 288 -3.66 9.46 18.92
N ALA A 289 -3.37 8.48 18.06
CA ALA A 289 -2.01 7.98 17.86
C ALA A 289 -1.12 9.03 17.16
N ILE A 290 -1.69 9.82 16.24
CA ILE A 290 -1.00 10.96 15.61
C ILE A 290 -0.62 11.98 16.68
N ASP A 291 -1.57 12.47 17.47
CA ASP A 291 -1.34 13.48 18.51
C ASP A 291 -0.31 13.00 19.55
N GLN A 292 -0.50 11.79 20.07
CA GLN A 292 0.40 11.18 21.05
C GLN A 292 1.80 10.92 20.47
N GLY A 293 1.88 10.45 19.22
CA GLY A 293 3.14 10.22 18.52
C GLY A 293 3.96 11.51 18.37
N PHE A 294 3.32 12.60 17.97
CA PHE A 294 3.98 13.91 17.93
C PHE A 294 4.36 14.41 19.32
N SER A 295 3.57 14.12 20.36
CA SER A 295 3.92 14.45 21.74
C SER A 295 5.17 13.70 22.22
N ALA A 296 5.37 12.48 21.77
CA ALA A 296 6.54 11.65 22.08
C ALA A 296 7.77 11.93 21.18
N LEU A 297 7.59 12.67 20.08
CA LEU A 297 8.67 13.08 19.17
C LEU A 297 9.49 14.22 19.79
N ARG A 298 10.82 14.16 19.70
CA ARG A 298 11.69 15.24 20.18
C ARG A 298 11.60 16.52 19.35
N MET A 299 12.12 17.61 19.88
CA MET A 299 12.36 18.84 19.12
C MET A 299 13.30 18.56 17.93
N GLY A 300 12.97 19.08 16.75
CA GLY A 300 13.72 18.82 15.52
C GLY A 300 13.65 17.38 15.02
N GLY A 301 12.70 16.56 15.51
CA GLY A 301 12.50 15.18 15.06
C GLY A 301 11.83 15.10 13.68
N THR A 302 11.82 13.88 13.10
CA THR A 302 11.19 13.60 11.81
C THR A 302 9.96 12.72 12.00
N ALA A 303 8.80 13.11 11.45
CA ALA A 303 7.58 12.31 11.42
C ALA A 303 7.25 11.89 9.98
N ALA A 304 7.17 10.60 9.73
CA ALA A 304 6.68 10.04 8.46
C ALA A 304 5.27 9.47 8.68
N LEU A 305 4.30 10.03 7.95
CA LEU A 305 2.87 9.74 8.10
C LEU A 305 2.41 8.88 6.91
N LEU A 306 2.08 7.63 7.18
CA LEU A 306 1.53 6.69 6.22
C LEU A 306 0.07 6.33 6.54
N GLY A 307 -0.29 6.25 7.82
CA GLY A 307 -1.64 5.93 8.25
C GLY A 307 -2.66 6.97 7.73
N ILE A 308 -3.75 6.50 7.14
CA ILE A 308 -4.79 7.36 6.56
C ILE A 308 -5.94 7.49 7.55
N PRO A 309 -6.20 8.70 8.11
CA PRO A 309 -7.37 8.91 8.94
C PRO A 309 -8.67 8.70 8.17
N SER A 310 -9.63 7.98 8.76
CA SER A 310 -10.94 7.72 8.14
C SER A 310 -11.84 8.96 7.99
N ARG A 311 -11.48 10.07 8.65
CA ARG A 311 -12.16 11.37 8.61
C ARG A 311 -11.18 12.48 8.91
N PRO A 312 -11.48 13.75 8.55
CA PRO A 312 -10.64 14.89 8.94
C PRO A 312 -10.37 14.92 10.43
N ILE A 313 -9.13 15.24 10.81
CA ILE A 313 -8.68 15.31 12.20
C ILE A 313 -8.40 16.75 12.61
N THR A 314 -8.53 17.05 13.90
CA THR A 314 -7.99 18.28 14.51
C THR A 314 -6.55 17.98 14.92
N PHE A 315 -5.62 18.86 14.58
CA PHE A 315 -4.20 18.69 14.84
C PHE A 315 -3.55 20.01 15.29
N ASP A 316 -2.80 19.99 16.38
CA ASP A 316 -2.09 21.17 16.88
C ASP A 316 -0.82 21.43 16.08
N LEU A 317 -0.97 22.10 14.94
CA LEU A 317 0.14 22.43 14.05
C LEU A 317 1.23 23.26 14.77
N ASN A 318 0.84 24.15 15.67
CA ASN A 318 1.81 25.04 16.35
C ASN A 318 2.78 24.25 17.22
N ASN A 319 2.25 23.44 18.15
CA ASN A 319 3.07 22.72 19.12
C ASN A 319 3.72 21.47 18.51
N HIS A 320 3.05 20.78 17.61
CA HIS A 320 3.56 19.52 17.03
C HIS A 320 4.53 19.72 15.87
N VAL A 321 4.43 20.82 15.13
CA VAL A 321 5.28 21.05 13.95
C VAL A 321 6.10 22.31 14.09
N ILE A 322 5.47 23.49 14.21
CA ILE A 322 6.17 24.78 14.09
C ILE A 322 7.14 25.00 15.26
N PHE A 323 6.64 25.01 16.48
CA PHE A 323 7.49 25.25 17.66
C PHE A 323 8.42 24.07 17.95
N LYS A 324 8.04 22.86 17.51
CA LYS A 324 8.91 21.68 17.59
C LYS A 324 10.04 21.71 16.54
N GLY A 325 9.90 22.49 15.46
CA GLY A 325 10.83 22.45 14.32
C GLY A 325 10.85 21.06 13.64
N ALA A 326 9.72 20.35 13.66
CA ALA A 326 9.64 18.99 13.15
C ALA A 326 9.66 18.95 11.62
N THR A 327 10.33 17.94 11.05
CA THR A 327 10.19 17.58 9.65
C THR A 327 9.01 16.61 9.50
N VAL A 328 8.04 16.93 8.65
CA VAL A 328 6.87 16.07 8.41
C VAL A 328 6.87 15.57 6.96
N LEU A 329 6.82 14.26 6.78
CA LEU A 329 6.83 13.58 5.51
C LEU A 329 5.48 12.89 5.30
N GLY A 330 4.74 13.24 4.25
CA GLY A 330 3.59 12.47 3.77
C GLY A 330 4.07 11.30 2.90
N ILE A 331 3.70 10.09 3.28
CA ILE A 331 4.07 8.88 2.55
C ILE A 331 2.83 8.34 1.84
N ASN A 332 2.94 8.15 0.54
CA ASN A 332 1.88 7.55 -0.27
C ASN A 332 2.43 6.32 -1.01
N GLY A 333 1.94 5.15 -0.65
CA GLY A 333 2.31 3.91 -1.32
C GLY A 333 3.83 3.60 -1.30
N ARG A 334 4.28 2.96 -2.35
CA ARG A 334 5.68 2.55 -2.57
C ARG A 334 6.34 3.45 -3.61
N ARG A 335 7.57 3.84 -3.41
CA ARG A 335 8.31 4.59 -4.42
C ARG A 335 8.73 3.65 -5.56
N MET A 336 8.07 3.75 -6.71
CA MET A 336 8.32 2.94 -7.90
C MET A 336 9.63 3.35 -8.59
N PHE A 337 10.61 2.48 -8.90
CA PHE A 337 10.71 1.07 -8.45
C PHE A 337 11.79 0.94 -7.37
N GLU A 338 12.25 2.05 -6.83
CA GLU A 338 13.33 2.09 -5.85
C GLU A 338 13.09 1.14 -4.67
N THR A 339 11.85 1.15 -4.13
CA THR A 339 11.48 0.28 -3.01
C THR A 339 11.51 -1.20 -3.36
N TRP A 340 11.30 -1.58 -4.62
CA TRP A 340 11.39 -2.97 -5.06
C TRP A 340 12.82 -3.48 -4.99
N TYR A 341 13.80 -2.69 -5.46
CA TYR A 341 15.23 -3.02 -5.31
C TYR A 341 15.66 -3.08 -3.85
N GLN A 342 15.17 -2.14 -3.02
CA GLN A 342 15.48 -2.11 -1.59
C GLN A 342 14.89 -3.32 -0.86
N MET A 343 13.64 -3.69 -1.14
CA MET A 343 12.99 -4.88 -0.58
C MET A 343 13.78 -6.16 -0.91
N GLU A 344 14.11 -6.35 -2.18
CA GLU A 344 14.88 -7.52 -2.62
C GLU A 344 16.23 -7.58 -1.92
N SER A 345 16.98 -6.49 -1.87
CA SER A 345 18.27 -6.41 -1.20
C SER A 345 18.15 -6.74 0.31
N LEU A 346 17.15 -6.21 0.99
CA LEU A 346 16.91 -6.46 2.40
C LEU A 346 16.52 -7.92 2.67
N LEU A 347 15.64 -8.50 1.85
CA LEU A 347 15.23 -9.90 1.95
C LEU A 347 16.40 -10.85 1.74
N LEU A 348 17.19 -10.63 0.67
CA LEU A 348 18.35 -11.49 0.35
C LEU A 348 19.50 -11.34 1.34
N SER A 349 19.58 -10.21 2.07
CA SER A 349 20.55 -10.05 3.15
C SER A 349 20.24 -10.91 4.38
N GLY A 350 19.06 -11.54 4.46
CA GLY A 350 18.57 -12.29 5.61
C GLY A 350 18.23 -11.43 6.83
N ARG A 351 18.18 -10.10 6.70
CA ARG A 351 17.91 -9.18 7.80
C ARG A 351 16.43 -8.95 8.07
N LEU A 352 15.54 -9.25 7.11
CA LEU A 352 14.10 -9.14 7.30
C LEU A 352 13.49 -10.47 7.77
N ARG A 353 12.68 -10.40 8.83
CA ARG A 353 11.90 -11.52 9.34
C ARG A 353 10.42 -11.24 9.06
N LEU A 354 9.85 -11.91 8.06
CA LEU A 354 8.45 -11.71 7.65
C LEU A 354 7.58 -12.94 7.91
N ASP A 355 8.18 -14.12 8.12
CA ASP A 355 7.42 -15.37 8.33
C ASP A 355 6.35 -15.26 9.43
N PRO A 356 6.59 -14.61 10.60
CA PRO A 356 5.57 -14.50 11.65
C PRO A 356 4.40 -13.59 11.27
N ILE A 357 4.53 -12.77 10.22
CA ILE A 357 3.49 -11.82 9.80
C ILE A 357 2.38 -12.52 9.00
N VAL A 358 2.75 -13.50 8.15
CA VAL A 358 1.77 -14.28 7.38
C VAL A 358 1.19 -15.38 8.26
N THR A 359 0.11 -15.05 8.97
CA THR A 359 -0.45 -15.93 10.01
C THR A 359 -1.42 -16.98 9.50
N HIS A 360 -2.09 -16.72 8.37
CA HIS A 360 -3.14 -17.62 7.87
C HIS A 360 -3.04 -17.81 6.35
N ARG A 361 -3.37 -19.02 5.92
CA ARG A 361 -3.58 -19.39 4.52
C ARG A 361 -4.96 -20.00 4.37
N VAL A 362 -5.70 -19.55 3.35
CA VAL A 362 -7.03 -20.06 3.02
C VAL A 362 -7.11 -20.35 1.52
N ALA A 363 -7.92 -21.32 1.11
CA ALA A 363 -8.21 -21.50 -0.30
C ALA A 363 -9.02 -20.31 -0.85
N MET A 364 -8.86 -19.94 -2.12
CA MET A 364 -9.68 -18.88 -2.74
C MET A 364 -11.18 -19.22 -2.69
N SER A 365 -11.56 -20.49 -2.67
CA SER A 365 -12.95 -20.92 -2.47
C SER A 365 -13.49 -20.59 -1.07
N ASP A 366 -12.61 -20.45 -0.08
CA ASP A 366 -12.94 -20.10 1.32
C ASP A 366 -12.60 -18.64 1.66
N PHE A 367 -12.64 -17.78 0.65
CA PHE A 367 -12.26 -16.36 0.78
C PHE A 367 -13.01 -15.62 1.90
N ALA A 368 -14.29 -15.97 2.13
CA ALA A 368 -15.10 -15.34 3.18
C ALA A 368 -14.44 -15.51 4.56
N ARG A 369 -13.93 -16.72 4.86
CA ARG A 369 -13.16 -16.98 6.08
C ARG A 369 -11.88 -16.14 6.14
N GLY A 370 -11.21 -15.94 5.02
CA GLY A 370 -10.04 -15.04 4.93
C GLY A 370 -10.36 -13.60 5.33
N PHE A 371 -11.48 -13.07 4.85
CA PHE A 371 -11.97 -11.74 5.23
C PHE A 371 -12.39 -11.67 6.71
N GLU A 372 -13.09 -12.69 7.23
CA GLU A 372 -13.45 -12.77 8.65
C GLU A 372 -12.22 -12.74 9.56
N LEU A 373 -11.19 -13.53 9.26
CA LEU A 373 -9.93 -13.56 10.01
C LEU A 373 -9.26 -12.19 10.04
N MET A 374 -9.23 -11.48 8.91
CA MET A 374 -8.66 -10.14 8.82
C MET A 374 -9.51 -9.11 9.60
N ILE A 375 -10.84 -9.13 9.46
CA ILE A 375 -11.75 -8.17 10.08
C ILE A 375 -11.81 -8.34 11.60
N SER A 376 -11.81 -9.59 12.10
CA SER A 376 -11.78 -9.89 13.55
C SER A 376 -10.42 -9.54 14.18
N GLY A 377 -9.37 -9.31 13.36
CA GLY A 377 -8.00 -9.12 13.83
C GLY A 377 -7.34 -10.39 14.37
N GLU A 378 -7.96 -11.58 14.19
CA GLU A 378 -7.33 -12.87 14.48
C GLU A 378 -6.17 -13.13 13.50
N GLY A 379 -6.37 -12.83 12.21
CA GLY A 379 -5.33 -12.86 11.19
C GLY A 379 -4.56 -11.55 11.12
N ILE A 380 -3.23 -11.58 11.24
CA ILE A 380 -2.35 -10.42 11.00
C ILE A 380 -2.26 -10.19 9.50
N LYS A 381 -1.73 -11.18 8.75
CA LYS A 381 -1.79 -11.22 7.29
C LYS A 381 -2.36 -12.55 6.84
N VAL A 382 -3.38 -12.47 6.02
CA VAL A 382 -4.03 -13.63 5.41
C VAL A 382 -3.66 -13.68 3.93
N VAL A 383 -3.24 -14.83 3.46
CA VAL A 383 -3.01 -15.08 2.03
C VAL A 383 -3.98 -16.14 1.52
N MET A 384 -4.43 -15.98 0.28
CA MET A 384 -5.30 -16.95 -0.40
C MET A 384 -4.48 -17.80 -1.37
N GLU A 385 -4.66 -19.10 -1.33
CA GLU A 385 -4.17 -20.03 -2.35
C GLU A 385 -5.15 -20.01 -3.54
N VAL A 386 -4.66 -19.55 -4.69
CA VAL A 386 -5.49 -19.31 -5.87
C VAL A 386 -5.43 -20.50 -6.82
N SER A 387 -4.24 -21.06 -7.06
CA SER A 387 -4.02 -22.19 -7.96
C SER A 387 -2.90 -23.12 -7.49
#